data_1d680b6c5ac958f725071c9ed333bf47
#
_entry.id   1d680b6c5ac958f725071c9ed333bf47
#
_cell.length_a   1.000
_cell.length_b   1.000
_cell.length_c   1.000
_cell.angle_alpha   90.00
_cell.angle_beta   90.00
_cell.angle_gamma   90.00
#
_symmetry.space_group_name_H-M   'P 1'
#
loop_
_entity.id
_entity.type
_entity.pdbx_description
1 polymer ?
#
loop_
_entity_poly.entity_id
_entity_poly.type
_entity_poly.pdbx_seq_one_letter_code
_entity_poly.pdbx_strand_id
1 'polypeptide(L)'
;MTATVRVLAPAKINLHLEVLGIRADGFHELAMVMQSIDLADELICDNTADGQIQLSCDVEGLSTGDDNLISRAALLLRSRSGFNELGASIHLKKRIPIGAGLAGGSSDGAAALVALNTLWGLGHSTQSLEAMAADLGSDMPFCVSGGTQLCFGRGERLEACPSPASAMGVVLVKDPTVSVSTPWAYGECRRQLGQDYLVGEEAFEQRRQALRTAPWINPLQPDSPPPLQNDLQTVVAPQTPSVRQALGLLEQLPGQLRVAMSGSGPSCFALFADRAAADEALAAHRSVFVAAGLEAWSCSFEGGGVKLAP
;
A
#
# COMPACT_ATOMS: atom_id res chain seq x y z
N MET A 1 11.74 25.29 -22.21
CA MET A 1 11.37 23.87 -22.20
C MET A 1 10.54 23.68 -20.96
N THR A 2 9.35 23.13 -21.06
CA THR A 2 8.53 22.73 -19.88
C THR A 2 9.28 21.60 -19.17
N ALA A 3 9.53 21.75 -17.88
CA ALA A 3 10.14 20.68 -17.08
C ALA A 3 9.11 19.57 -16.92
N THR A 4 9.50 18.33 -17.20
CA THR A 4 8.70 17.12 -16.99
C THR A 4 9.34 16.29 -15.88
N VAL A 5 8.55 15.85 -14.92
CA VAL A 5 8.97 14.91 -13.88
C VAL A 5 8.11 13.64 -13.99
N ARG A 6 8.78 12.48 -13.96
CA ARG A 6 8.11 11.17 -13.94
C ARG A 6 8.44 10.47 -12.64
N VAL A 7 7.43 9.84 -12.03
CA VAL A 7 7.60 9.05 -10.81
C VAL A 7 6.85 7.74 -10.92
N LEU A 8 7.38 6.72 -10.26
CA LEU A 8 6.70 5.45 -10.03
C LEU A 8 6.12 5.44 -8.61
N ALA A 9 4.88 5.02 -8.51
CA ALA A 9 4.07 4.91 -7.29
C ALA A 9 3.86 3.44 -6.93
N PRO A 10 4.73 2.81 -6.12
CA PRO A 10 4.65 1.38 -5.80
C PRO A 10 3.42 1.03 -4.98
N ALA A 11 2.84 -0.14 -5.21
CA ALA A 11 1.86 -0.76 -4.33
C ALA A 11 2.51 -1.22 -3.02
N LYS A 12 1.69 -1.52 -2.02
CA LYS A 12 2.12 -2.20 -0.78
C LYS A 12 1.30 -3.44 -0.51
N ILE A 13 1.88 -4.36 0.23
CA ILE A 13 1.18 -5.45 0.92
C ILE A 13 1.38 -5.33 2.43
N ASN A 14 0.49 -5.94 3.21
CA ASN A 14 0.66 -6.06 4.66
C ASN A 14 1.23 -7.45 4.97
N LEU A 15 2.46 -7.51 5.47
CA LEU A 15 3.05 -8.74 6.00
C LEU A 15 2.50 -9.05 7.40
N HIS A 16 2.15 -8.00 8.15
CA HIS A 16 1.46 -8.09 9.43
C HIS A 16 0.43 -6.98 9.53
N LEU A 17 -0.78 -7.30 9.98
CA LEU A 17 -1.84 -6.36 10.30
C LEU A 17 -2.60 -6.86 11.52
N GLU A 18 -2.42 -6.21 12.62
CA GLU A 18 -3.11 -6.48 13.89
C GLU A 18 -3.91 -5.26 14.31
N VAL A 19 -5.16 -5.47 14.68
CA VAL A 19 -6.08 -4.45 15.18
C VAL A 19 -6.05 -4.50 16.70
N LEU A 20 -5.32 -3.57 17.32
CA LEU A 20 -5.08 -3.59 18.77
C LEU A 20 -6.32 -3.16 19.58
N GLY A 21 -7.09 -2.21 19.07
CA GLY A 21 -8.23 -1.68 19.79
C GLY A 21 -8.76 -0.38 19.21
N ILE A 22 -9.59 0.33 19.98
CA ILE A 22 -10.19 1.61 19.60
C ILE A 22 -9.49 2.75 20.32
N ARG A 23 -9.05 3.75 19.57
CA ARG A 23 -8.44 4.99 20.05
C ARG A 23 -9.50 5.96 20.55
N ALA A 24 -9.06 6.98 21.31
CA ALA A 24 -9.94 8.04 21.80
C ALA A 24 -10.59 8.87 20.67
N ASP A 25 -9.95 8.93 19.47
CA ASP A 25 -10.48 9.60 18.29
C ASP A 25 -11.48 8.75 17.49
N GLY A 26 -11.78 7.52 17.97
CA GLY A 26 -12.73 6.59 17.36
C GLY A 26 -12.15 5.73 16.25
N PHE A 27 -10.90 5.96 15.83
CA PHE A 27 -10.20 5.08 14.90
C PHE A 27 -9.61 3.85 15.61
N HIS A 28 -9.23 2.85 14.82
CA HIS A 28 -8.51 1.70 15.35
C HIS A 28 -7.02 2.04 15.56
N GLU A 29 -6.46 1.55 16.66
CA GLU A 29 -5.01 1.46 16.84
C GLU A 29 -4.51 0.21 16.17
N LEU A 30 -3.50 0.34 15.33
CA LEU A 30 -2.95 -0.73 14.52
C LEU A 30 -1.49 -1.00 14.86
N ALA A 31 -1.08 -2.26 14.70
CA ALA A 31 0.31 -2.66 14.63
C ALA A 31 0.53 -3.43 13.34
N MET A 32 1.31 -2.86 12.42
CA MET A 32 1.47 -3.40 11.09
C MET A 32 2.93 -3.50 10.67
N VAL A 33 3.21 -4.43 9.76
CA VAL A 33 4.39 -4.41 8.91
C VAL A 33 3.92 -4.29 7.48
N MET A 34 4.28 -3.18 6.84
CA MET A 34 4.00 -2.95 5.43
C MET A 34 5.25 -3.15 4.59
N GLN A 35 5.06 -3.65 3.38
CA GLN A 35 6.11 -3.90 2.40
C GLN A 35 5.70 -3.34 1.03
N SER A 36 6.56 -2.51 0.43
CA SER A 36 6.40 -2.08 -0.96
C SER A 36 6.69 -3.23 -1.93
N ILE A 37 5.95 -3.27 -3.05
CA ILE A 37 6.19 -4.21 -4.15
C ILE A 37 6.34 -3.44 -5.47
N ASP A 38 7.03 -4.02 -6.44
CA ASP A 38 7.37 -3.40 -7.73
C ASP A 38 6.20 -3.24 -8.73
N LEU A 39 4.99 -3.66 -8.36
CA LEU A 39 3.77 -3.27 -9.09
C LEU A 39 3.51 -1.79 -8.81
N ALA A 40 3.63 -0.94 -9.82
CA ALA A 40 3.57 0.50 -9.63
C ALA A 40 2.73 1.22 -10.68
N ASP A 41 2.02 2.27 -10.26
CA ASP A 41 1.46 3.28 -11.13
C ASP A 41 2.56 4.26 -11.58
N GLU A 42 2.33 5.01 -12.64
CA GLU A 42 3.24 6.05 -13.12
C GLU A 42 2.52 7.39 -13.15
N LEU A 43 3.12 8.43 -12.54
CA LEU A 43 2.68 9.82 -12.72
C LEU A 43 3.67 10.56 -13.60
N ILE A 44 3.14 11.31 -14.57
CA ILE A 44 3.88 12.24 -15.42
C ILE A 44 3.36 13.63 -15.12
N CYS A 45 4.24 14.51 -14.65
CA CYS A 45 3.90 15.87 -14.23
C CYS A 45 4.65 16.89 -15.07
N ASP A 46 3.92 17.78 -15.75
CA ASP A 46 4.45 18.87 -16.53
C ASP A 46 4.09 20.20 -15.84
N ASN A 47 5.04 21.16 -15.82
CA ASN A 47 4.79 22.49 -15.28
C ASN A 47 3.86 23.29 -16.23
N THR A 48 2.86 23.97 -15.66
CA THR A 48 1.97 24.87 -16.42
C THR A 48 2.16 26.32 -15.97
N ALA A 49 2.01 27.25 -16.91
CA ALA A 49 2.21 28.68 -16.65
C ALA A 49 0.91 29.39 -16.20
N ASP A 50 -0.23 28.72 -16.27
CA ASP A 50 -1.55 29.28 -15.97
C ASP A 50 -1.98 29.09 -14.51
N GLY A 51 -1.13 28.46 -13.69
CA GLY A 51 -1.43 28.16 -12.27
C GLY A 51 -2.52 27.10 -12.06
N GLN A 52 -2.97 26.42 -13.12
CA GLN A 52 -3.99 25.39 -13.00
C GLN A 52 -3.35 24.03 -12.64
N ILE A 53 -4.04 23.27 -11.78
CA ILE A 53 -3.72 21.87 -11.52
C ILE A 53 -4.77 21.03 -12.27
N GLN A 54 -4.31 20.26 -13.24
CA GLN A 54 -5.16 19.41 -14.06
C GLN A 54 -4.70 17.95 -13.95
N LEU A 55 -5.65 17.07 -13.66
CA LEU A 55 -5.40 15.63 -13.58
C LEU A 55 -6.12 14.91 -14.72
N SER A 56 -5.41 14.00 -15.37
CA SER A 56 -5.94 13.05 -16.35
C SER A 56 -5.52 11.62 -15.99
N CYS A 57 -6.25 10.62 -16.46
CA CYS A 57 -5.97 9.21 -16.20
C CYS A 57 -6.25 8.36 -17.42
N ASP A 58 -5.50 7.27 -17.60
CA ASP A 58 -5.70 6.28 -18.67
C ASP A 58 -6.83 5.27 -18.36
N VAL A 59 -7.42 5.31 -17.15
CA VAL A 59 -8.56 4.47 -16.76
C VAL A 59 -9.84 5.29 -16.75
N GLU A 60 -10.81 4.88 -17.56
CA GLU A 60 -12.13 5.50 -17.62
C GLU A 60 -12.90 5.31 -16.30
N GLY A 61 -13.60 6.35 -15.86
CA GLY A 61 -14.43 6.31 -14.65
C GLY A 61 -13.69 6.55 -13.32
N LEU A 62 -12.36 6.61 -13.31
CA LEU A 62 -11.62 7.07 -12.14
C LEU A 62 -11.78 8.59 -12.01
N SER A 63 -12.23 9.05 -10.82
CA SER A 63 -12.37 10.49 -10.58
C SER A 63 -11.04 11.21 -10.74
N THR A 64 -11.05 12.31 -11.50
CA THR A 64 -9.93 13.25 -11.66
C THR A 64 -10.22 14.60 -11.01
N GLY A 65 -11.28 14.70 -10.21
CA GLY A 65 -11.71 15.91 -9.50
C GLY A 65 -10.99 16.11 -8.17
N ASP A 66 -11.57 17.02 -7.35
CA ASP A 66 -11.01 17.44 -6.06
C ASP A 66 -11.05 16.35 -4.98
N ASP A 67 -11.81 15.29 -5.17
CA ASP A 67 -11.86 14.11 -4.30
C ASP A 67 -10.67 13.17 -4.51
N ASN A 68 -9.96 13.28 -5.64
CA ASN A 68 -8.78 12.47 -5.93
C ASN A 68 -7.59 12.88 -5.06
N LEU A 69 -6.89 11.89 -4.48
CA LEU A 69 -5.74 12.13 -3.60
C LEU A 69 -4.57 12.84 -4.33
N ILE A 70 -4.39 12.66 -5.64
CA ILE A 70 -3.41 13.39 -6.45
C ILE A 70 -3.73 14.89 -6.43
N SER A 71 -4.99 15.26 -6.74
CA SER A 71 -5.45 16.64 -6.75
C SER A 71 -5.32 17.27 -5.37
N ARG A 72 -5.74 16.56 -4.34
CA ARG A 72 -5.62 17.01 -2.94
C ARG A 72 -4.17 17.20 -2.51
N ALA A 73 -3.28 16.29 -2.89
CA ALA A 73 -1.85 16.37 -2.60
C ALA A 73 -1.21 17.60 -3.29
N ALA A 74 -1.54 17.84 -4.55
CA ALA A 74 -1.07 18.99 -5.31
C ALA A 74 -1.52 20.31 -4.68
N LEU A 75 -2.81 20.41 -4.32
CA LEU A 75 -3.37 21.59 -3.66
C LEU A 75 -2.75 21.83 -2.27
N LEU A 76 -2.57 20.76 -1.48
CA LEU A 76 -1.94 20.85 -0.16
C LEU A 76 -0.49 21.36 -0.29
N LEU A 77 0.31 20.75 -1.17
CA LEU A 77 1.71 21.12 -1.37
C LEU A 77 1.83 22.58 -1.85
N ARG A 78 1.01 23.01 -2.81
CA ARG A 78 0.94 24.39 -3.27
C ARG A 78 0.60 25.36 -2.13
N SER A 79 -0.41 25.03 -1.34
CA SER A 79 -0.80 25.85 -0.18
C SER A 79 0.33 25.98 0.85
N ARG A 80 1.07 24.90 1.10
CA ARG A 80 2.19 24.88 2.06
C ARG A 80 3.43 25.59 1.53
N SER A 81 3.60 25.68 0.21
CA SER A 81 4.73 26.40 -0.41
C SER A 81 4.59 27.92 -0.34
N GLY A 82 3.37 28.43 -0.20
CA GLY A 82 3.07 29.88 -0.27
C GLY A 82 3.03 30.45 -1.69
N PHE A 83 3.29 29.65 -2.73
CA PHE A 83 3.28 30.06 -4.15
C PHE A 83 1.99 29.61 -4.83
N ASN A 84 0.97 30.49 -4.84
CA ASN A 84 -0.36 30.15 -5.35
C ASN A 84 -0.44 30.05 -6.88
N GLU A 85 0.58 30.53 -7.59
CA GLU A 85 0.70 30.51 -9.05
C GLU A 85 1.26 29.20 -9.61
N LEU A 86 1.72 28.28 -8.75
CA LEU A 86 2.24 26.99 -9.20
C LEU A 86 1.12 26.15 -9.80
N GLY A 87 1.34 25.69 -11.04
CA GLY A 87 0.42 24.84 -11.77
C GLY A 87 1.10 23.59 -12.28
N ALA A 88 0.30 22.55 -12.56
CA ALA A 88 0.80 21.32 -13.15
C ALA A 88 -0.28 20.60 -13.96
N SER A 89 0.12 20.02 -15.09
CA SER A 89 -0.63 18.99 -15.78
C SER A 89 -0.10 17.63 -15.34
N ILE A 90 -0.98 16.81 -14.78
CA ILE A 90 -0.63 15.50 -14.20
C ILE A 90 -1.35 14.42 -14.98
N HIS A 91 -0.61 13.43 -15.46
CA HIS A 91 -1.17 12.25 -16.13
C HIS A 91 -0.85 11.00 -15.32
N LEU A 92 -1.92 10.29 -14.89
CA LEU A 92 -1.82 9.03 -14.14
C LEU A 92 -1.98 7.85 -15.11
N LYS A 93 -1.01 6.93 -15.10
CA LYS A 93 -1.10 5.62 -15.72
C LYS A 93 -1.30 4.56 -14.65
N LYS A 94 -2.50 3.98 -14.58
CA LYS A 94 -2.86 2.97 -13.58
C LYS A 94 -2.39 1.58 -13.97
N ARG A 95 -1.75 0.89 -13.02
CA ARG A 95 -1.35 -0.51 -13.08
C ARG A 95 -1.80 -1.27 -11.84
N ILE A 96 -1.83 -0.58 -10.68
CA ILE A 96 -2.30 -1.15 -9.42
C ILE A 96 -3.82 -1.29 -9.50
N PRO A 97 -4.38 -2.47 -9.24
CA PRO A 97 -5.83 -2.68 -9.27
C PRO A 97 -6.56 -1.76 -8.28
N ILE A 98 -7.67 -1.18 -8.71
CA ILE A 98 -8.49 -0.27 -7.89
C ILE A 98 -9.23 -1.06 -6.82
N GLY A 99 -9.35 -0.50 -5.59
CA GLY A 99 -10.09 -1.11 -4.49
C GLY A 99 -9.51 -2.46 -4.04
N ALA A 100 -8.20 -2.61 -4.07
CA ALA A 100 -7.49 -3.88 -3.96
C ALA A 100 -6.83 -4.14 -2.59
N GLY A 101 -6.87 -3.22 -1.63
CA GLY A 101 -6.11 -3.35 -0.37
C GLY A 101 -4.59 -3.12 -0.52
N LEU A 102 -4.17 -2.57 -1.68
CA LEU A 102 -2.77 -2.37 -2.08
C LEU A 102 -2.31 -0.90 -1.97
N ALA A 103 -3.12 -0.03 -1.40
CA ALA A 103 -2.89 1.41 -1.23
C ALA A 103 -2.63 2.18 -2.53
N GLY A 104 -3.15 1.74 -3.71
CA GLY A 104 -2.86 2.39 -5.00
C GLY A 104 -3.17 3.89 -5.01
N GLY A 105 -4.36 4.31 -4.57
CA GLY A 105 -4.70 5.74 -4.49
C GLY A 105 -3.84 6.53 -3.50
N SER A 106 -3.43 5.93 -2.37
CA SER A 106 -2.50 6.54 -1.41
C SER A 106 -1.11 6.70 -2.02
N SER A 107 -0.66 5.70 -2.78
CA SER A 107 0.61 5.74 -3.50
C SER A 107 0.60 6.81 -4.59
N ASP A 108 -0.51 6.95 -5.34
CA ASP A 108 -0.68 8.00 -6.34
C ASP A 108 -0.60 9.41 -5.70
N GLY A 109 -1.29 9.61 -4.56
CA GLY A 109 -1.23 10.87 -3.82
C GLY A 109 0.17 11.18 -3.27
N ALA A 110 0.87 10.17 -2.73
CA ALA A 110 2.27 10.29 -2.30
C ALA A 110 3.19 10.63 -3.48
N ALA A 111 2.97 9.99 -4.63
CA ALA A 111 3.70 10.27 -5.86
C ALA A 111 3.50 11.71 -6.33
N ALA A 112 2.30 12.25 -6.21
CA ALA A 112 2.04 13.66 -6.53
C ALA A 112 2.85 14.61 -5.61
N LEU A 113 2.93 14.34 -4.29
CA LEU A 113 3.76 15.13 -3.37
C LEU A 113 5.24 15.11 -3.80
N VAL A 114 5.79 13.94 -4.09
CA VAL A 114 7.20 13.78 -4.47
C VAL A 114 7.49 14.42 -5.83
N ALA A 115 6.63 14.15 -6.85
CA ALA A 115 6.80 14.67 -8.19
C ALA A 115 6.73 16.19 -8.23
N LEU A 116 5.72 16.78 -7.58
CA LEU A 116 5.51 18.22 -7.57
C LEU A 116 6.54 18.97 -6.70
N ASN A 117 7.00 18.36 -5.59
CA ASN A 117 8.13 18.89 -4.83
C ASN A 117 9.38 19.05 -5.71
N THR A 118 9.63 18.07 -6.56
CA THR A 118 10.74 18.10 -7.53
C THR A 118 10.47 19.07 -8.67
N LEU A 119 9.30 19.03 -9.29
CA LEU A 119 8.90 19.85 -10.42
C LEU A 119 8.93 21.35 -10.10
N TRP A 120 8.44 21.72 -8.92
CA TRP A 120 8.37 23.09 -8.45
C TRP A 120 9.62 23.54 -7.70
N GLY A 121 10.61 22.66 -7.48
CA GLY A 121 11.88 22.97 -6.82
C GLY A 121 11.73 23.40 -5.36
N LEU A 122 10.74 22.84 -4.62
CA LEU A 122 10.41 23.28 -3.27
C LEU A 122 11.40 22.80 -2.20
N GLY A 123 12.11 21.71 -2.43
CA GLY A 123 13.18 21.23 -1.54
C GLY A 123 12.69 20.63 -0.21
N HIS A 124 11.41 20.21 -0.10
CA HIS A 124 10.94 19.50 1.08
C HIS A 124 11.66 18.16 1.26
N SER A 125 12.05 17.85 2.50
CA SER A 125 12.62 16.54 2.86
C SER A 125 11.55 15.46 2.82
N THR A 126 11.98 14.18 2.72
CA THR A 126 11.10 13.02 2.81
C THR A 126 10.22 13.08 4.05
N GLN A 127 10.78 13.39 5.21
CA GLN A 127 10.04 13.53 6.46
C GLN A 127 8.96 14.63 6.40
N SER A 128 9.24 15.75 5.73
CA SER A 128 8.25 16.82 5.53
C SER A 128 7.12 16.36 4.61
N LEU A 129 7.43 15.60 3.56
CA LEU A 129 6.42 15.04 2.66
C LEU A 129 5.57 13.96 3.36
N GLU A 130 6.17 13.12 4.20
CA GLU A 130 5.44 12.15 5.03
C GLU A 130 4.45 12.84 5.98
N ALA A 131 4.86 13.93 6.63
CA ALA A 131 3.98 14.70 7.49
C ALA A 131 2.79 15.30 6.73
N MET A 132 3.01 15.84 5.51
CA MET A 132 1.93 16.31 4.64
C MET A 132 1.04 15.15 4.15
N ALA A 133 1.62 14.00 3.85
CA ALA A 133 0.91 12.80 3.42
C ALA A 133 -0.03 12.30 4.52
N ALA A 134 0.37 12.37 5.79
CA ALA A 134 -0.45 11.98 6.94
C ALA A 134 -1.75 12.80 7.09
N ASP A 135 -1.75 14.06 6.62
CA ASP A 135 -2.95 14.91 6.59
C ASP A 135 -3.99 14.41 5.56
N LEU A 136 -3.57 13.64 4.57
CA LEU A 136 -4.40 13.18 3.45
C LEU A 136 -4.88 11.74 3.58
N GLY A 137 -4.07 10.86 4.16
CA GLY A 137 -4.41 9.45 4.32
C GLY A 137 -3.40 8.66 5.13
N SER A 138 -3.89 7.63 5.84
CA SER A 138 -3.07 6.84 6.79
C SER A 138 -1.93 6.05 6.12
N ASP A 139 -2.16 5.50 4.91
CA ASP A 139 -1.14 4.74 4.18
C ASP A 139 -0.19 5.64 3.37
N MET A 140 -0.52 6.93 3.19
CA MET A 140 0.25 7.82 2.33
C MET A 140 1.68 8.08 2.83
N PRO A 141 1.95 8.28 4.14
CA PRO A 141 3.32 8.42 4.63
C PRO A 141 4.19 7.23 4.27
N PHE A 142 3.67 6.00 4.44
CA PHE A 142 4.38 4.79 4.03
C PHE A 142 4.69 4.81 2.53
N CYS A 143 3.74 5.22 1.67
CA CYS A 143 3.96 5.26 0.23
C CYS A 143 5.08 6.24 -0.18
N VAL A 144 5.32 7.30 0.59
CA VAL A 144 6.44 8.24 0.34
C VAL A 144 7.78 7.54 0.49
N SER A 145 8.04 6.88 1.61
CA SER A 145 9.34 6.27 1.94
C SER A 145 9.43 4.78 1.59
N GLY A 146 8.35 4.03 1.71
CA GLY A 146 8.23 2.63 1.32
C GLY A 146 9.23 1.68 1.98
N GLY A 147 9.57 0.61 1.24
CA GLY A 147 10.41 -0.47 1.75
C GLY A 147 9.66 -1.39 2.70
N THR A 148 10.35 -1.88 3.75
CA THR A 148 9.74 -2.61 4.88
C THR A 148 9.69 -1.69 6.09
N GLN A 149 8.49 -1.44 6.65
CA GLN A 149 8.36 -0.57 7.82
C GLN A 149 7.34 -1.11 8.83
N LEU A 150 7.63 -0.85 10.11
CA LEU A 150 6.65 -0.96 11.18
C LEU A 150 5.75 0.28 11.11
N CYS A 151 4.44 0.07 11.15
CA CYS A 151 3.45 1.14 11.02
C CYS A 151 2.44 1.04 12.15
N PHE A 152 2.32 2.11 12.93
CA PHE A 152 1.47 2.19 14.12
C PHE A 152 0.44 3.31 14.00
N GLY A 153 -0.36 3.50 15.05
CA GLY A 153 -1.46 4.45 15.00
C GLY A 153 -2.56 3.94 14.09
N ARG A 154 -2.99 4.75 13.12
CA ARG A 154 -3.88 4.35 12.03
C ARG A 154 -3.12 3.77 10.83
N GLY A 155 -1.77 3.68 10.92
CA GLY A 155 -0.82 3.33 9.88
C GLY A 155 0.15 4.47 9.52
N GLU A 156 -0.06 5.67 10.05
CA GLU A 156 0.70 6.88 9.74
C GLU A 156 1.99 7.03 10.55
N ARG A 157 2.14 6.30 11.65
CA ARG A 157 3.35 6.36 12.50
C ARG A 157 4.35 5.33 12.03
N LEU A 158 5.34 5.78 11.27
CA LEU A 158 6.34 4.93 10.64
C LEU A 158 7.57 4.75 11.52
N GLU A 159 8.05 3.51 11.59
CA GLU A 159 9.35 3.18 12.15
C GLU A 159 10.09 2.27 11.15
N ALA A 160 11.31 2.67 10.78
CA ALA A 160 12.09 1.90 9.83
C ALA A 160 12.37 0.49 10.37
N CYS A 161 12.19 -0.52 9.56
CA CYS A 161 12.62 -1.87 9.89
C CYS A 161 14.16 -1.90 9.85
N PRO A 162 14.84 -2.36 10.93
CA PRO A 162 16.30 -2.35 11.00
C PRO A 162 16.98 -3.19 9.92
N SER A 163 16.27 -4.18 9.44
CA SER A 163 16.77 -5.09 8.38
C SER A 163 15.76 -5.13 7.26
N PRO A 164 16.00 -4.40 6.15
CA PRO A 164 15.12 -4.44 5.00
C PRO A 164 15.03 -5.88 4.47
N ALA A 165 13.84 -6.24 4.04
CA ALA A 165 13.59 -7.55 3.45
C ALA A 165 14.51 -7.81 2.24
N SER A 166 14.91 -9.06 2.07
CA SER A 166 15.50 -9.53 0.81
C SER A 166 14.50 -9.35 -0.34
N ALA A 167 14.98 -9.37 -1.58
CA ALA A 167 14.15 -9.28 -2.78
C ALA A 167 13.28 -10.54 -2.97
N MET A 168 12.35 -10.80 -2.04
CA MET A 168 11.40 -11.92 -2.14
C MET A 168 10.44 -11.72 -3.29
N GLY A 169 10.06 -12.83 -3.93
CA GLY A 169 9.03 -12.85 -4.97
C GLY A 169 7.62 -12.87 -4.38
N VAL A 170 6.67 -12.34 -5.13
CA VAL A 170 5.26 -12.26 -4.76
C VAL A 170 4.39 -12.67 -5.95
N VAL A 171 3.50 -13.63 -5.77
CA VAL A 171 2.35 -13.81 -6.67
C VAL A 171 1.15 -13.13 -6.01
N LEU A 172 0.62 -12.10 -6.65
CA LEU A 172 -0.55 -11.34 -6.23
C LEU A 172 -1.75 -11.77 -7.08
N VAL A 173 -2.91 -11.95 -6.46
CA VAL A 173 -4.15 -12.27 -7.19
C VAL A 173 -5.32 -11.44 -6.65
N LYS A 174 -6.26 -11.12 -7.55
CA LYS A 174 -7.48 -10.37 -7.23
C LYS A 174 -8.61 -10.74 -8.19
N ASP A 175 -9.84 -10.86 -7.69
CA ASP A 175 -11.04 -10.82 -8.51
C ASP A 175 -11.31 -9.37 -8.96
N PRO A 176 -11.25 -9.04 -10.25
CA PRO A 176 -11.41 -7.66 -10.73
C PRO A 176 -12.82 -7.09 -10.46
N THR A 177 -13.82 -7.95 -10.27
CA THR A 177 -15.22 -7.55 -10.06
C THR A 177 -15.56 -7.30 -8.60
N VAL A 178 -14.68 -7.68 -7.66
CA VAL A 178 -14.92 -7.58 -6.22
C VAL A 178 -14.09 -6.46 -5.61
N SER A 179 -14.72 -5.68 -4.75
CA SER A 179 -14.09 -4.72 -3.86
C SER A 179 -14.59 -4.93 -2.43
N VAL A 180 -13.72 -4.69 -1.45
CA VAL A 180 -14.06 -4.75 -0.03
C VAL A 180 -14.01 -3.34 0.55
N SER A 181 -15.11 -2.90 1.14
CA SER A 181 -15.17 -1.63 1.85
C SER A 181 -14.30 -1.68 3.11
N THR A 182 -13.26 -0.87 3.17
CA THR A 182 -12.39 -0.78 4.36
C THR A 182 -13.16 -0.45 5.63
N PRO A 183 -14.08 0.53 5.65
CA PRO A 183 -14.92 0.77 6.83
C PRO A 183 -15.75 -0.44 7.25
N TRP A 184 -16.30 -1.20 6.30
CA TRP A 184 -17.03 -2.42 6.58
C TRP A 184 -16.12 -3.49 7.22
N ALA A 185 -14.92 -3.72 6.67
CA ALA A 185 -13.98 -4.73 7.19
C ALA A 185 -13.58 -4.43 8.64
N TYR A 186 -13.26 -3.16 8.95
CA TYR A 186 -12.97 -2.74 10.33
C TYR A 186 -14.19 -2.80 11.24
N GLY A 187 -15.39 -2.49 10.74
CA GLY A 187 -16.64 -2.64 11.47
C GLY A 187 -16.91 -4.11 11.85
N GLU A 188 -16.71 -5.04 10.91
CA GLU A 188 -16.82 -6.48 11.15
C GLU A 188 -15.75 -6.98 12.12
N CYS A 189 -14.51 -6.52 11.98
CA CYS A 189 -13.43 -6.84 12.92
C CYS A 189 -13.81 -6.41 14.34
N ARG A 190 -14.27 -5.16 14.53
CA ARG A 190 -14.77 -4.69 15.82
C ARG A 190 -15.94 -5.53 16.35
N ARG A 191 -16.89 -5.91 15.49
CA ARG A 191 -18.06 -6.70 15.89
C ARG A 191 -17.67 -8.10 16.37
N GLN A 192 -16.69 -8.75 15.72
CA GLN A 192 -16.32 -10.14 15.99
C GLN A 192 -15.20 -10.27 17.02
N LEU A 193 -14.22 -9.36 17.01
CA LEU A 193 -13.01 -9.44 17.83
C LEU A 193 -12.94 -8.33 18.89
N GLY A 194 -13.90 -7.41 18.94
CA GLY A 194 -13.84 -6.23 19.80
C GLY A 194 -13.80 -6.54 21.31
N GLN A 195 -14.24 -7.71 21.73
CA GLN A 195 -14.11 -8.15 23.13
C GLN A 195 -12.65 -8.44 23.54
N ASP A 196 -11.80 -8.77 22.57
CA ASP A 196 -10.39 -9.08 22.77
C ASP A 196 -9.49 -7.85 22.57
N TYR A 197 -10.09 -6.70 22.24
CA TYR A 197 -9.36 -5.45 22.03
C TYR A 197 -8.66 -4.99 23.31
N LEU A 198 -7.43 -4.56 23.14
CA LEU A 198 -6.66 -3.92 24.20
C LEU A 198 -7.28 -2.57 24.57
N VAL A 199 -7.11 -2.17 25.83
CA VAL A 199 -7.62 -0.89 26.32
C VAL A 199 -6.48 -0.08 26.91
N GLY A 200 -6.33 1.14 26.41
CA GLY A 200 -5.38 2.11 26.94
C GLY A 200 -4.00 2.06 26.28
N GLU A 201 -3.32 3.19 26.33
CA GLU A 201 -2.04 3.42 25.64
C GLU A 201 -0.92 2.49 26.13
N GLU A 202 -0.92 2.13 27.42
CA GLU A 202 0.09 1.22 27.98
C GLU A 202 0.02 -0.17 27.35
N ALA A 203 -1.20 -0.72 27.18
CA ALA A 203 -1.40 -2.02 26.55
C ALA A 203 -1.05 -1.96 25.06
N PHE A 204 -1.40 -0.88 24.36
CA PHE A 204 -0.99 -0.65 23.00
C PHE A 204 0.53 -0.59 22.86
N GLU A 205 1.21 0.14 23.74
CA GLU A 205 2.68 0.26 23.69
C GLU A 205 3.38 -1.07 23.97
N GLN A 206 2.89 -1.87 24.92
CA GLN A 206 3.42 -3.22 25.14
C GLN A 206 3.33 -4.07 23.89
N ARG A 207 2.22 -3.99 23.14
CA ARG A 207 2.05 -4.76 21.91
C ARG A 207 2.92 -4.22 20.78
N ARG A 208 3.04 -2.89 20.62
CA ARG A 208 3.98 -2.26 19.68
C ARG A 208 5.43 -2.67 19.97
N GLN A 209 5.82 -2.71 21.26
CA GLN A 209 7.15 -3.16 21.65
C GLN A 209 7.39 -4.63 21.30
N ALA A 210 6.40 -5.50 21.47
CA ALA A 210 6.49 -6.89 21.07
C ALA A 210 6.73 -7.01 19.55
N LEU A 211 6.08 -6.18 18.72
CA LEU A 211 6.30 -6.18 17.27
C LEU A 211 7.70 -5.66 16.90
N ARG A 212 8.22 -4.62 17.61
CA ARG A 212 9.59 -4.10 17.39
C ARG A 212 10.69 -5.12 17.69
N THR A 213 10.42 -6.08 18.57
CA THR A 213 11.37 -7.14 18.96
C THR A 213 11.12 -8.49 18.29
N ALA A 214 10.09 -8.58 17.45
CA ALA A 214 9.72 -9.77 16.72
C ALA A 214 10.70 -10.06 15.53
N PRO A 215 10.51 -11.15 14.79
CA PRO A 215 11.38 -11.52 13.66
C PRO A 215 11.58 -10.46 12.57
N TRP A 216 10.76 -9.42 12.55
CA TRP A 216 10.87 -8.27 11.63
C TRP A 216 12.17 -7.47 11.76
N ILE A 217 12.90 -7.60 12.85
CA ILE A 217 14.23 -6.99 13.05
C ILE A 217 15.33 -7.75 12.29
N ASN A 218 15.08 -8.98 11.87
CA ASN A 218 15.99 -9.77 11.07
C ASN A 218 15.59 -9.68 9.59
N PRO A 219 16.56 -9.74 8.65
CA PRO A 219 16.24 -9.82 7.24
C PRO A 219 15.29 -11.00 6.98
N LEU A 220 14.21 -10.75 6.26
CA LEU A 220 13.32 -11.81 5.82
C LEU A 220 14.09 -12.70 4.83
N GLN A 221 14.11 -13.99 5.11
CA GLN A 221 14.84 -14.99 4.35
C GLN A 221 13.87 -16.08 3.86
N PRO A 222 14.14 -16.73 2.72
CA PRO A 222 13.30 -17.81 2.24
C PRO A 222 13.19 -19.02 3.18
N ASP A 223 14.25 -19.30 3.92
CA ASP A 223 14.30 -20.37 4.93
C ASP A 223 13.72 -19.95 6.29
N SER A 224 13.48 -18.67 6.49
CA SER A 224 12.82 -18.09 7.64
C SER A 224 11.79 -17.04 7.19
N PRO A 225 10.72 -17.45 6.49
CA PRO A 225 9.75 -16.52 5.94
C PRO A 225 8.96 -15.81 7.03
N PRO A 226 8.45 -14.58 6.76
CA PRO A 226 7.74 -13.79 7.75
C PRO A 226 6.51 -14.53 8.29
N PRO A 227 6.21 -14.41 9.59
CA PRO A 227 4.96 -14.90 10.16
C PRO A 227 3.82 -13.98 9.73
N LEU A 228 3.16 -14.28 8.59
CA LEU A 228 2.06 -13.45 8.11
C LEU A 228 0.87 -13.50 9.06
N GLN A 229 0.30 -12.33 9.34
CA GLN A 229 -0.93 -12.17 10.11
C GLN A 229 -1.76 -11.04 9.50
N ASN A 230 -3.08 -11.22 9.44
CA ASN A 230 -4.00 -10.17 9.06
C ASN A 230 -5.35 -10.39 9.75
N ASP A 231 -5.65 -9.59 10.77
CA ASP A 231 -6.89 -9.71 11.53
C ASP A 231 -8.13 -9.44 10.65
N LEU A 232 -8.01 -8.55 9.66
CA LEU A 232 -9.11 -8.30 8.73
C LEU A 232 -9.39 -9.51 7.83
N GLN A 233 -8.37 -10.34 7.51
CA GLN A 233 -8.59 -11.57 6.76
C GLN A 233 -9.53 -12.52 7.49
N THR A 234 -9.45 -12.60 8.82
CA THR A 234 -10.28 -13.52 9.62
C THR A 234 -11.77 -13.20 9.51
N VAL A 235 -12.11 -11.95 9.23
CA VAL A 235 -13.51 -11.49 9.10
C VAL A 235 -13.94 -11.31 7.65
N VAL A 236 -13.02 -10.98 6.74
CA VAL A 236 -13.31 -10.75 5.31
C VAL A 236 -13.40 -12.07 4.54
N ALA A 237 -12.43 -12.96 4.69
CA ALA A 237 -12.38 -14.21 3.93
C ALA A 237 -13.64 -15.09 4.10
N PRO A 238 -14.23 -15.27 5.31
CA PRO A 238 -15.46 -16.02 5.47
C PRO A 238 -16.65 -15.47 4.69
N GLN A 239 -16.68 -14.15 4.46
CA GLN A 239 -17.81 -13.44 3.84
C GLN A 239 -17.57 -13.10 2.37
N THR A 240 -16.33 -13.31 1.85
CA THR A 240 -15.95 -12.97 0.48
C THR A 240 -15.46 -14.25 -0.25
N PRO A 241 -16.34 -14.92 -1.02
CA PRO A 241 -16.00 -16.19 -1.68
C PRO A 241 -14.75 -16.12 -2.56
N SER A 242 -14.55 -15.03 -3.32
CA SER A 242 -13.38 -14.88 -4.17
C SER A 242 -12.06 -14.75 -3.37
N VAL A 243 -12.09 -14.19 -2.16
CA VAL A 243 -10.93 -14.15 -1.26
C VAL A 243 -10.57 -15.55 -0.77
N ARG A 244 -11.57 -16.36 -0.35
CA ARG A 244 -11.34 -17.75 0.04
C ARG A 244 -10.77 -18.58 -1.11
N GLN A 245 -11.34 -18.41 -2.31
CA GLN A 245 -10.87 -19.10 -3.52
C GLN A 245 -9.43 -18.69 -3.85
N ALA A 246 -9.13 -17.38 -3.81
CA ALA A 246 -7.79 -16.87 -4.07
C ALA A 246 -6.75 -17.43 -3.08
N LEU A 247 -7.04 -17.42 -1.77
CA LEU A 247 -6.17 -17.99 -0.75
C LEU A 247 -5.92 -19.48 -1.00
N GLY A 248 -6.99 -20.27 -1.24
CA GLY A 248 -6.88 -21.71 -1.49
C GLY A 248 -6.10 -22.07 -2.75
N LEU A 249 -6.20 -21.25 -3.82
CA LEU A 249 -5.40 -21.44 -5.04
C LEU A 249 -3.93 -21.07 -4.83
N LEU A 250 -3.67 -20.00 -4.10
CA LEU A 250 -2.30 -19.58 -3.76
C LEU A 250 -1.59 -20.59 -2.87
N GLU A 251 -2.29 -21.24 -1.94
CA GLU A 251 -1.76 -22.30 -1.08
C GLU A 251 -1.31 -23.54 -1.86
N GLN A 252 -1.83 -23.76 -3.07
CA GLN A 252 -1.48 -24.87 -3.93
C GLN A 252 -0.27 -24.59 -4.83
N LEU A 253 0.23 -23.36 -4.86
CA LEU A 253 1.39 -23.03 -5.70
C LEU A 253 2.65 -23.72 -5.18
N PRO A 254 3.40 -24.43 -6.05
CA PRO A 254 4.66 -25.05 -5.64
C PRO A 254 5.70 -23.99 -5.29
N GLY A 255 6.42 -24.20 -4.19
CA GLY A 255 7.47 -23.30 -3.72
C GLY A 255 6.98 -22.06 -3.01
N GLN A 256 5.66 -21.89 -2.80
CA GLN A 256 5.16 -20.80 -1.97
C GLN A 256 5.60 -20.98 -0.50
N LEU A 257 5.96 -19.89 0.15
CA LEU A 257 6.44 -19.85 1.53
C LEU A 257 5.33 -19.51 2.52
N ARG A 258 4.49 -18.56 2.17
CA ARG A 258 3.37 -18.06 2.98
C ARG A 258 2.31 -17.44 2.08
N VAL A 259 1.05 -17.47 2.53
CA VAL A 259 -0.10 -16.90 1.82
C VAL A 259 -0.89 -16.02 2.78
N ALA A 260 -1.35 -14.85 2.31
CA ALA A 260 -2.22 -13.95 3.08
C ALA A 260 -3.04 -13.02 2.17
N MET A 261 -4.03 -12.36 2.77
CA MET A 261 -4.75 -11.22 2.20
C MET A 261 -4.02 -9.92 2.55
N SER A 262 -3.96 -8.96 1.63
CA SER A 262 -3.38 -7.63 1.86
C SER A 262 -4.42 -6.62 2.34
N GLY A 263 -4.13 -5.92 3.44
CA GLY A 263 -5.00 -4.88 3.99
C GLY A 263 -6.40 -5.40 4.28
N SER A 264 -7.41 -4.63 3.89
CA SER A 264 -8.82 -5.04 3.95
C SER A 264 -9.25 -5.94 2.78
N GLY A 265 -8.32 -6.32 1.92
CA GLY A 265 -8.59 -7.11 0.72
C GLY A 265 -9.18 -6.29 -0.44
N PRO A 266 -9.69 -6.96 -1.48
CA PRO A 266 -9.78 -8.42 -1.66
C PRO A 266 -8.51 -9.09 -2.21
N SER A 267 -7.42 -8.35 -2.46
CA SER A 267 -6.19 -8.97 -2.98
C SER A 267 -5.57 -9.95 -1.99
N CYS A 268 -5.14 -11.09 -2.51
CA CYS A 268 -4.39 -12.10 -1.79
C CYS A 268 -3.02 -12.28 -2.44
N PHE A 269 -2.03 -12.70 -1.66
CA PHE A 269 -0.68 -12.89 -2.18
C PHE A 269 -0.01 -14.14 -1.58
N ALA A 270 0.91 -14.69 -2.35
CA ALA A 270 1.84 -15.72 -1.89
C ALA A 270 3.28 -15.20 -1.99
N LEU A 271 4.10 -15.50 -0.98
CA LEU A 271 5.53 -15.18 -0.96
C LEU A 271 6.36 -16.33 -1.52
N PHE A 272 7.44 -15.98 -2.20
CA PHE A 272 8.42 -16.89 -2.80
C PHE A 272 9.84 -16.48 -2.42
N ALA A 273 10.78 -17.39 -2.59
CA ALA A 273 12.19 -17.16 -2.30
C ALA A 273 12.75 -15.94 -3.08
N ASP A 274 12.36 -15.81 -4.35
CA ASP A 274 12.77 -14.74 -5.24
C ASP A 274 11.72 -14.53 -6.36
N ARG A 275 11.96 -13.53 -7.21
CA ARG A 275 11.13 -13.21 -8.35
C ARG A 275 11.02 -14.36 -9.35
N ALA A 276 12.12 -15.09 -9.60
CA ALA A 276 12.12 -16.16 -10.61
C ALA A 276 11.20 -17.31 -10.18
N ALA A 277 11.21 -17.67 -8.89
CA ALA A 277 10.29 -18.67 -8.33
C ALA A 277 8.81 -18.23 -8.43
N ALA A 278 8.52 -16.94 -8.18
CA ALA A 278 7.18 -16.38 -8.34
C ALA A 278 6.73 -16.40 -9.82
N ASP A 279 7.61 -16.01 -10.75
CA ASP A 279 7.34 -16.02 -12.20
C ASP A 279 7.04 -17.45 -12.71
N GLU A 280 7.83 -18.44 -12.30
CA GLU A 280 7.65 -19.84 -12.65
C GLU A 280 6.32 -20.39 -12.12
N ALA A 281 6.03 -20.17 -10.84
CA ALA A 281 4.79 -20.63 -10.21
C ALA A 281 3.56 -20.00 -10.87
N LEU A 282 3.60 -18.69 -11.16
CA LEU A 282 2.51 -17.99 -11.84
C LEU A 282 2.35 -18.49 -13.28
N ALA A 283 3.44 -18.66 -14.04
CA ALA A 283 3.38 -19.15 -15.42
C ALA A 283 2.72 -20.54 -15.51
N ALA A 284 3.10 -21.45 -14.60
CA ALA A 284 2.56 -22.81 -14.54
C ALA A 284 1.07 -22.85 -14.15
N HIS A 285 0.57 -21.87 -13.38
CA HIS A 285 -0.79 -21.89 -12.83
C HIS A 285 -1.69 -20.77 -13.38
N ARG A 286 -1.22 -19.98 -14.34
CA ARG A 286 -1.99 -18.83 -14.90
C ARG A 286 -3.37 -19.22 -15.39
N SER A 287 -3.50 -20.37 -16.08
CA SER A 287 -4.78 -20.86 -16.57
C SER A 287 -5.78 -21.18 -15.46
N VAL A 288 -5.30 -21.61 -14.28
CA VAL A 288 -6.14 -21.88 -13.11
C VAL A 288 -6.71 -20.58 -12.55
N PHE A 289 -5.91 -19.53 -12.43
CA PHE A 289 -6.39 -18.20 -11.99
C PHE A 289 -7.39 -17.61 -12.97
N VAL A 290 -7.11 -17.68 -14.28
CA VAL A 290 -8.03 -17.21 -15.33
C VAL A 290 -9.36 -17.96 -15.28
N ALA A 291 -9.33 -19.30 -15.15
CA ALA A 291 -10.55 -20.11 -15.00
C ALA A 291 -11.35 -19.80 -13.73
N ALA A 292 -10.67 -19.34 -12.69
CA ALA A 292 -11.27 -18.87 -11.43
C ALA A 292 -11.78 -17.40 -11.50
N GLY A 293 -11.62 -16.70 -12.63
CA GLY A 293 -11.97 -15.29 -12.78
C GLY A 293 -11.04 -14.33 -12.04
N LEU A 294 -9.81 -14.77 -11.73
CA LEU A 294 -8.82 -13.98 -11.00
C LEU A 294 -7.77 -13.40 -11.96
N GLU A 295 -7.45 -12.13 -11.78
CA GLU A 295 -6.26 -11.53 -12.33
C GLU A 295 -5.05 -11.83 -11.43
N ALA A 296 -3.86 -12.00 -12.03
CA ALA A 296 -2.65 -12.38 -11.32
C ALA A 296 -1.41 -11.65 -11.84
N TRP A 297 -0.59 -11.20 -10.90
CA TRP A 297 0.67 -10.49 -11.14
C TRP A 297 1.81 -11.20 -10.41
N SER A 298 2.98 -11.22 -11.03
CA SER A 298 4.23 -11.53 -10.35
C SER A 298 4.94 -10.23 -10.02
N CYS A 299 5.40 -10.11 -8.79
CA CYS A 299 6.04 -8.93 -8.23
C CYS A 299 7.26 -9.32 -7.42
N SER A 300 8.07 -8.33 -7.05
CA SER A 300 9.14 -8.44 -6.06
C SER A 300 8.95 -7.42 -4.95
N PHE A 301 9.56 -7.68 -3.80
CA PHE A 301 9.72 -6.66 -2.77
C PHE A 301 10.52 -5.49 -3.33
N GLU A 302 10.06 -4.28 -3.05
CA GLU A 302 10.72 -3.03 -3.43
C GLU A 302 11.31 -2.36 -2.19
N GLY A 303 12.56 -1.91 -2.28
CA GLY A 303 13.32 -1.36 -1.15
C GLY A 303 12.97 0.08 -0.78
N GLY A 304 12.09 0.74 -1.55
CA GLY A 304 11.68 2.13 -1.31
C GLY A 304 10.23 2.38 -1.67
N GLY A 305 9.80 3.63 -1.48
CA GLY A 305 8.49 4.15 -1.87
C GLY A 305 8.50 4.77 -3.26
N VAL A 306 7.85 5.93 -3.36
CA VAL A 306 7.84 6.70 -4.61
C VAL A 306 9.24 7.03 -5.05
N LYS A 307 9.55 6.77 -6.34
CA LYS A 307 10.86 7.03 -6.93
C LYS A 307 10.74 7.78 -8.26
N LEU A 308 11.71 8.68 -8.49
CA LEU A 308 11.84 9.33 -9.79
C LEU A 308 12.14 8.26 -10.85
N ALA A 309 11.39 8.30 -11.94
CA ALA A 309 11.67 7.47 -13.11
C ALA A 309 12.68 8.18 -14.03
N PRO A 310 13.53 7.43 -14.74
CA PRO A 310 14.51 7.99 -15.66
C PRO A 310 13.86 8.79 -16.81
#